data_30abd5d1d944eccaf4b846e4b3abbcdc
#
_entry.id   30abd5d1d944eccaf4b846e4b3abbcdc
#
_cell.length_a   1.000
_cell.length_b   1.000
_cell.length_c   1.000
_cell.angle_alpha   90.00
_cell.angle_beta   90.00
_cell.angle_gamma   90.00
#
_symmetry.space_group_name_H-M   'P 1'
#
loop_
_entity.id
_entity.type
_entity.pdbx_description
1 polymer ?
#
loop_
_entity_poly.entity_id
_entity_poly.type
_entity_poly.pdbx_seq_one_letter_code
_entity_poly.pdbx_strand_id
1 'polypeptide(L)'
;MNSTIEKLNQYKSMSPSRWKDEAEFRQKNKRWLRYSQHVAMLMLDKMEELNWTQKVLAEKTGCTQQYVSKVLKGSENLSIETICKIEDALNIRLLPTFYFVSNDVDNASLVAEEGVEYENK
;
A
#
# COMPACT_ATOMS: atom_id res chain seq x y z
N MET A 1 17.16 -13.46 26.17
CA MET A 1 17.78 -13.15 24.92
C MET A 1 16.90 -12.21 24.12
N ASN A 2 17.48 -11.30 23.47
CA ASN A 2 16.65 -10.32 22.79
C ASN A 2 16.62 -10.58 21.29
N SER A 3 15.63 -10.03 20.63
CA SER A 3 15.39 -10.26 19.22
C SER A 3 16.49 -9.65 18.35
N THR A 4 17.22 -8.67 18.85
CA THR A 4 18.29 -8.05 18.09
C THR A 4 19.42 -9.05 17.82
N ILE A 5 19.79 -9.82 18.83
CA ILE A 5 20.82 -10.83 18.66
C ILE A 5 20.37 -11.93 17.74
N GLU A 6 19.11 -12.32 17.86
CA GLU A 6 18.54 -13.33 16.97
C GLU A 6 18.59 -12.86 15.52
N LYS A 7 18.26 -11.61 15.28
CA LYS A 7 18.30 -11.05 13.93
C LYS A 7 19.74 -11.02 13.40
N LEU A 8 20.69 -10.66 14.25
CA LEU A 8 22.08 -10.65 13.83
C LEU A 8 22.56 -12.04 13.46
N ASN A 9 22.17 -13.05 14.24
CA ASN A 9 22.55 -14.44 13.95
C ASN A 9 21.93 -14.88 12.65
N GLN A 10 20.70 -14.48 12.37
CA GLN A 10 20.02 -14.81 11.14
C GLN A 10 20.78 -14.23 9.95
N TYR A 11 21.21 -12.98 10.04
CA TYR A 11 21.98 -12.36 8.98
C TYR A 11 23.32 -13.05 8.76
N LYS A 12 23.94 -13.50 9.85
CA LYS A 12 25.21 -14.19 9.73
C LYS A 12 25.10 -15.50 8.96
N SER A 13 23.92 -16.11 8.99
CA SER A 13 23.72 -17.37 8.28
C SER A 13 23.48 -17.18 6.80
N MET A 14 23.25 -15.95 6.34
CA MET A 14 23.05 -15.66 4.94
C MET A 14 24.40 -15.56 4.23
N SER A 15 24.42 -15.94 2.94
CA SER A 15 25.61 -15.76 2.16
C SER A 15 25.88 -14.26 1.97
N PRO A 16 27.15 -13.85 1.88
CA PRO A 16 27.45 -12.43 1.67
C PRO A 16 26.81 -11.85 0.43
N SER A 17 26.74 -12.61 -0.66
CA SER A 17 26.14 -12.12 -1.89
C SER A 17 24.64 -11.90 -1.72
N ARG A 18 23.96 -12.79 -1.05
CA ARG A 18 22.52 -12.64 -0.82
C ARG A 18 22.22 -11.44 0.07
N TRP A 19 23.04 -11.28 1.12
CA TRP A 19 22.87 -10.15 2.02
C TRP A 19 23.04 -8.83 1.27
N LYS A 20 24.05 -8.77 0.40
CA LYS A 20 24.31 -7.59 -0.40
C LYS A 20 23.17 -7.31 -1.36
N ASP A 21 22.66 -8.36 -2.00
CA ASP A 21 21.55 -8.21 -2.94
C ASP A 21 20.31 -7.65 -2.26
N GLU A 22 20.00 -8.14 -1.06
CA GLU A 22 18.85 -7.64 -0.34
C GLU A 22 19.05 -6.19 0.10
N ALA A 23 20.25 -5.84 0.53
CA ALA A 23 20.54 -4.47 0.91
C ALA A 23 20.43 -3.53 -0.28
N GLU A 24 20.94 -3.97 -1.43
CA GLU A 24 20.83 -3.18 -2.65
C GLU A 24 19.39 -3.03 -3.10
N PHE A 25 18.60 -4.10 -2.98
CA PHE A 25 17.19 -4.04 -3.32
C PHE A 25 16.48 -2.99 -2.45
N ARG A 26 16.71 -3.04 -1.15
CA ARG A 26 16.05 -2.09 -0.24
C ARG A 26 16.48 -0.66 -0.55
N GLN A 27 17.76 -0.46 -0.83
CA GLN A 27 18.25 0.89 -1.13
C GLN A 27 17.66 1.41 -2.43
N LYS A 28 17.59 0.54 -3.45
CA LYS A 28 17.09 0.92 -4.75
C LYS A 28 15.60 1.19 -4.73
N ASN A 29 14.86 0.47 -3.88
CA ASN A 29 13.41 0.56 -3.85
C ASN A 29 12.89 1.30 -2.61
N LYS A 30 13.76 2.01 -1.95
CA LYS A 30 13.48 2.67 -0.68
C LYS A 30 12.25 3.56 -0.72
N ARG A 31 12.08 4.27 -1.83
CA ARG A 31 11.03 5.26 -1.92
C ARG A 31 9.64 4.63 -1.95
N TRP A 32 9.43 3.65 -2.84
CA TRP A 32 8.11 3.04 -2.90
C TRP A 32 7.86 2.12 -1.72
N LEU A 33 8.91 1.53 -1.15
CA LEU A 33 8.74 0.72 0.07
C LEU A 33 8.22 1.59 1.21
N ARG A 34 8.68 2.82 1.30
CA ARG A 34 8.20 3.74 2.33
C ARG A 34 6.71 4.00 2.18
N TYR A 35 6.25 4.19 0.94
CA TYR A 35 4.82 4.37 0.69
C TYR A 35 4.05 3.11 1.07
N SER A 36 4.58 1.95 0.73
CA SER A 36 3.91 0.69 1.05
C SER A 36 3.77 0.52 2.56
N GLN A 37 4.81 0.87 3.31
CA GLN A 37 4.76 0.80 4.76
C GLN A 37 3.76 1.79 5.35
N HIS A 38 3.69 2.97 4.77
CA HIS A 38 2.75 3.97 5.23
C HIS A 38 1.31 3.52 4.99
N VAL A 39 1.06 2.96 3.81
CA VAL A 39 -0.26 2.41 3.49
C VAL A 39 -0.64 1.32 4.49
N ALA A 40 0.29 0.41 4.76
CA ALA A 40 0.03 -0.68 5.69
C ALA A 40 -0.34 -0.14 7.07
N MET A 41 0.36 0.90 7.52
CA MET A 41 0.11 1.48 8.82
C MET A 41 -1.29 2.09 8.90
N LEU A 42 -1.69 2.83 7.87
CA LEU A 42 -3.02 3.42 7.83
C LEU A 42 -4.09 2.35 7.79
N MET A 43 -3.84 1.27 7.05
CA MET A 43 -4.80 0.16 6.99
C MET A 43 -4.97 -0.49 8.36
N LEU A 44 -3.86 -0.75 9.04
CA LEU A 44 -3.92 -1.40 10.36
C LEU A 44 -4.66 -0.53 11.36
N ASP A 45 -4.40 0.78 11.34
CA ASP A 45 -5.09 1.70 12.24
C ASP A 45 -6.60 1.65 12.00
N LYS A 46 -7.01 1.68 10.74
CA LYS A 46 -8.44 1.68 10.44
C LYS A 46 -9.08 0.34 10.75
N MET A 47 -8.38 -0.75 10.47
CA MET A 47 -8.88 -2.08 10.79
C MET A 47 -9.09 -2.23 12.30
N GLU A 48 -8.17 -1.69 13.09
CA GLU A 48 -8.32 -1.73 14.53
C GLU A 48 -9.56 -0.94 14.96
N GLU A 49 -9.73 0.22 14.40
CA GLU A 49 -10.89 1.06 14.69
C GLU A 49 -12.20 0.34 14.38
N LEU A 50 -12.23 -0.40 13.26
CA LEU A 50 -13.43 -1.09 12.81
C LEU A 50 -13.56 -2.50 13.40
N ASN A 51 -12.55 -2.97 14.11
CA ASN A 51 -12.48 -4.34 14.62
C ASN A 51 -12.55 -5.37 13.49
N TRP A 52 -11.88 -5.08 12.39
CA TRP A 52 -11.85 -5.99 11.24
C TRP A 52 -10.61 -6.87 11.31
N THR A 53 -10.81 -8.13 10.91
CA THR A 53 -9.71 -9.08 10.73
C THR A 53 -9.23 -9.01 9.28
N GLN A 54 -8.10 -9.66 9.01
CA GLN A 54 -7.61 -9.76 7.64
C GLN A 54 -8.62 -10.48 6.74
N LYS A 55 -9.32 -11.45 7.30
CA LYS A 55 -10.33 -12.16 6.53
C LYS A 55 -11.46 -11.22 6.10
N VAL A 56 -11.92 -10.38 7.01
CA VAL A 56 -12.98 -9.43 6.70
C VAL A 56 -12.50 -8.44 5.64
N LEU A 57 -11.28 -7.93 5.79
CA LEU A 57 -10.75 -7.00 4.80
C LEU A 57 -10.62 -7.65 3.43
N ALA A 58 -10.18 -8.90 3.40
CA ALA A 58 -10.08 -9.64 2.13
C ALA A 58 -11.45 -9.73 1.46
N GLU A 59 -12.47 -10.05 2.24
CA GLU A 59 -13.83 -10.13 1.70
C GLU A 59 -14.32 -8.79 1.17
N LYS A 60 -14.03 -7.72 1.90
CA LYS A 60 -14.49 -6.39 1.50
C LYS A 60 -13.78 -5.86 0.26
N THR A 61 -12.52 -6.24 0.08
CA THR A 61 -11.74 -5.76 -1.06
C THR A 61 -11.81 -6.70 -2.25
N GLY A 62 -12.31 -7.93 -2.05
CA GLY A 62 -12.29 -8.92 -3.12
C GLY A 62 -10.92 -9.53 -3.33
N CYS A 63 -10.01 -9.36 -2.39
CA CYS A 63 -8.67 -9.92 -2.45
C CYS A 63 -8.59 -11.20 -1.64
N THR A 64 -7.52 -11.97 -1.82
CA THR A 64 -7.29 -13.13 -0.97
C THR A 64 -6.74 -12.68 0.36
N GLN A 65 -6.94 -13.51 1.38
CA GLN A 65 -6.39 -13.22 2.70
C GLN A 65 -4.87 -13.22 2.66
N GLN A 66 -4.28 -14.10 1.85
CA GLN A 66 -2.82 -14.13 1.69
C GLN A 66 -2.30 -12.81 1.15
N TYR A 67 -2.99 -12.24 0.16
CA TYR A 67 -2.57 -10.98 -0.42
C TYR A 67 -2.70 -9.85 0.60
N VAL A 68 -3.82 -9.82 1.34
CA VAL A 68 -4.00 -8.81 2.39
C VAL A 68 -2.87 -8.90 3.40
N SER A 69 -2.49 -10.12 3.78
CA SER A 69 -1.39 -10.30 4.71
C SER A 69 -0.09 -9.71 4.17
N LYS A 70 0.19 -9.92 2.89
CA LYS A 70 1.40 -9.36 2.27
C LYS A 70 1.36 -7.84 2.28
N VAL A 71 0.21 -7.25 1.95
CA VAL A 71 0.08 -5.80 1.94
C VAL A 71 0.34 -5.23 3.33
N LEU A 72 -0.20 -5.87 4.35
CA LEU A 72 -0.06 -5.38 5.72
C LEU A 72 1.35 -5.50 6.25
N LYS A 73 2.20 -6.29 5.61
CA LYS A 73 3.61 -6.35 5.98
C LYS A 73 4.40 -5.14 5.49
N GLY A 74 3.82 -4.37 4.56
CA GLY A 74 4.43 -3.13 4.13
C GLY A 74 5.54 -3.27 3.12
N SER A 75 5.59 -4.38 2.39
CA SER A 75 6.62 -4.60 1.38
C SER A 75 6.05 -4.95 0.01
N GLU A 76 4.75 -4.78 -0.17
CA GLU A 76 4.10 -5.11 -1.43
C GLU A 76 4.06 -3.90 -2.35
N ASN A 77 4.37 -4.11 -3.63
CA ASN A 77 4.28 -3.06 -4.63
C ASN A 77 2.83 -2.98 -5.09
N LEU A 78 2.11 -2.00 -4.54
CA LEU A 78 0.67 -1.89 -4.75
C LEU A 78 0.35 -1.18 -6.06
N SER A 79 -0.57 -1.75 -6.82
CA SER A 79 -1.10 -1.05 -7.98
C SER A 79 -2.08 0.02 -7.52
N ILE A 80 -2.29 1.01 -8.36
CA ILE A 80 -3.26 2.05 -8.05
C ILE A 80 -4.65 1.46 -7.91
N GLU A 81 -4.96 0.46 -8.72
CA GLU A 81 -6.27 -0.21 -8.62
C GLU A 81 -6.46 -0.84 -7.25
N THR A 82 -5.43 -1.50 -6.74
CA THR A 82 -5.49 -2.12 -5.42
C THR A 82 -5.65 -1.06 -4.33
N ILE A 83 -4.91 0.04 -4.46
CA ILE A 83 -5.02 1.13 -3.48
C ILE A 83 -6.45 1.65 -3.45
N CYS A 84 -7.07 1.82 -4.60
CA CYS A 84 -8.45 2.32 -4.66
C CYS A 84 -9.42 1.33 -4.02
N LYS A 85 -9.21 0.03 -4.23
CA LYS A 85 -10.06 -0.97 -3.58
C LYS A 85 -9.96 -0.89 -2.06
N ILE A 86 -8.73 -0.66 -1.57
CA ILE A 86 -8.52 -0.54 -0.13
C ILE A 86 -9.18 0.73 0.40
N GLU A 87 -9.03 1.83 -0.33
CA GLU A 87 -9.67 3.08 0.06
C GLU A 87 -11.19 2.92 0.17
N ASP A 88 -11.77 2.27 -0.83
CA ASP A 88 -13.22 2.08 -0.84
C ASP A 88 -13.67 1.19 0.29
N ALA A 89 -12.93 0.11 0.56
CA ALA A 89 -13.33 -0.85 1.59
C ALA A 89 -13.22 -0.25 2.99
N LEU A 90 -12.17 0.49 3.25
CA LEU A 90 -11.91 1.05 4.57
C LEU A 90 -12.43 2.47 4.74
N ASN A 91 -12.89 3.07 3.66
CA ASN A 91 -13.37 4.44 3.64
C ASN A 91 -12.30 5.41 4.17
N ILE A 92 -11.09 5.26 3.62
CA ILE A 92 -9.96 6.13 3.96
C ILE A 92 -9.37 6.66 2.67
N ARG A 93 -8.46 7.63 2.82
CA ARG A 93 -7.80 8.24 1.69
C ARG A 93 -6.32 7.92 1.77
N LEU A 94 -5.81 7.23 0.76
CA LEU A 94 -4.40 6.85 0.69
C LEU A 94 -3.64 7.64 -0.35
N LEU A 95 -4.32 7.98 -1.45
CA LEU A 95 -3.70 8.73 -2.53
C LEU A 95 -3.97 10.22 -2.35
N PRO A 96 -3.09 11.06 -2.89
CA PRO A 96 -3.33 12.52 -2.84
C PRO A 96 -4.68 12.86 -3.46
N THR A 97 -5.33 13.86 -2.90
CA THR A 97 -6.70 14.18 -3.28
C THR A 97 -6.82 15.41 -4.15
N PHE A 98 -5.71 16.05 -4.47
CA PHE A 98 -5.81 17.34 -5.18
C PHE A 98 -6.43 17.19 -6.57
N TYR A 99 -6.40 16.00 -7.16
CA TYR A 99 -7.05 15.77 -8.44
C TYR A 99 -8.55 15.75 -8.33
N PHE A 100 -9.05 15.38 -7.17
CA PHE A 100 -10.46 15.11 -7.01
C PHE A 100 -11.24 16.34 -6.63
N VAL A 101 -10.57 17.35 -6.17
CA VAL A 101 -11.25 18.58 -5.77
C VAL A 101 -11.97 19.21 -6.94
N SER A 102 -11.35 19.19 -8.12
CA SER A 102 -11.96 19.79 -9.28
C SER A 102 -13.03 18.92 -9.90
N ASN A 103 -13.06 17.65 -9.56
CA ASN A 103 -14.00 16.71 -10.15
C ASN A 103 -15.19 16.38 -9.29
N ASP A 104 -15.20 16.86 -8.13
CA ASP A 104 -16.31 16.64 -7.26
C ASP A 104 -17.55 17.21 -7.79
N VAL A 105 -17.35 17.91 -8.77
CA VAL A 105 -18.41 18.52 -9.42
C VAL A 105 -18.95 17.63 -10.49
N ASP A 106 -18.40 16.98 -10.81
CA ASP A 106 -18.70 16.42 -11.43
C ASP A 106 -18.86 15.41 -11.77
N ASN A 107 -18.63 15.46 -11.69
CA ASN A 107 -18.46 14.80 -11.71
C ASN A 107 -18.57 14.14 -12.27
N ALA A 108 -18.54 14.50 -12.44
CA ALA A 108 -18.35 14.06 -12.75
C ALA A 108 -18.26 13.82 -13.84
N SER A 109 -18.20 14.31 -14.45
CA SER A 109 -17.82 14.24 -15.30
C SER A 109 -17.02 14.25 -15.99
N LEU A 110 -16.56 14.57 -16.24
CA LEU A 110 -15.60 14.73 -16.46
C LEU A 110 -15.01 14.32 -17.13
N VAL A 111 -14.88 14.38 -17.44
CA VAL A 111 -14.08 14.17 -17.57
C VAL A 111 -13.95 13.87 -18.43
N ALA A 112 -14.24 14.04 -18.70
CA ALA A 112 -14.00 14.08 -18.99
C ALA A 112 -13.93 14.11 -19.76
N GLU A 113 -14.23 14.23 -20.11
CA GLU A 113 -14.13 14.68 -20.23
C GLU A 113 -13.77 14.85 -20.68
N GLU A 114 -13.87 14.92 -21.28
CA GLU A 114 -13.41 15.56 -21.17
C GLU A 114 -12.73 15.52 -21.26
N GLY A 115 -12.85 15.48 -21.98
CA GLY A 115 -12.18 15.98 -21.65
C GLY A 115 -11.50 16.14 -21.75
N VAL A 116 -11.38 16.24 -22.17
CA VAL A 116 -10.84 16.85 -21.76
C VAL A 116 -10.24 17.15 -21.88
N GLU A 117 -10.28 17.07 -22.38
CA GLU A 117 -9.79 17.67 -22.00
C GLU A 117 -8.97 17.71 -21.95
N TYR A 118 -8.88 17.72 -22.53
CA TYR A 118 -8.13 18.01 -22.06
C TYR A 118 -7.62 18.44 -22.35
N GLU A 119 -7.86 18.53 -22.69
CA GLU A 119 -7.63 19.24 -22.44
C GLU A 119 -7.47 19.67 -22.41
N ASN A 120 -7.70 19.77 -22.99
CA ASN A 120 -7.79 20.44 -22.54
C ASN A 120 -7.76 20.82 -22.61
N LYS A 121 -7.94 20.86 -23.20
CA LYS A 121 -8.09 21.50 -23.07
C LYS A 121 -7.81 21.85 -22.89
#